data_45c1f3617299bb65ce407ad3aab56984
#
_entry.id   45c1f3617299bb65ce407ad3aab56984
#
_cell.length_a   1.000
_cell.length_b   1.000
_cell.length_c   1.000
_cell.angle_alpha   90.00
_cell.angle_beta   90.00
_cell.angle_gamma   90.00
#
_symmetry.space_group_name_H-M   'P 1'
#
loop_
_entity.id
_entity.type
_entity.pdbx_description
1 polymer ?
#
loop_
_entity_poly.entity_id
_entity_poly.type
_entity_poly.pdbx_seq_one_letter_code
_entity_poly.pdbx_strand_id
1 'polypeptide(L)'
;MQRIGVFVCWCGSNIAATVDVKAVSEALGHEPGVVFSTNYQYMCSEAGQNIIKDAIKEHHLTGVVICSCSPRMHEATFRKTVAAAGLNSYMLEVANIREQCSWIHKDKAEATEKAIILGRAAIAKVQLNAPLTAGESPVTKRALVIGGG
;
A
#
# COMPACT_ATOMS: atom_id res chain seq x y z
N MET A 1 -1.48 21.28 2.98
CA MET A 1 -0.19 20.54 2.95
C MET A 1 -0.50 19.06 3.04
N GLN A 2 0.04 18.22 2.15
CA GLN A 2 -0.22 16.79 2.20
C GLN A 2 0.50 16.15 3.39
N ARG A 3 -0.15 15.18 4.01
CA ARG A 3 0.34 14.42 5.16
C ARG A 3 0.19 12.92 4.84
N ILE A 4 1.27 12.33 4.37
CA ILE A 4 1.26 10.95 3.86
C ILE A 4 1.76 10.00 4.95
N GLY A 5 1.04 8.88 5.12
CA GLY A 5 1.49 7.74 5.89
C GLY A 5 1.99 6.62 4.98
N VAL A 6 3.14 6.05 5.32
CA VAL A 6 3.73 4.91 4.59
C VAL A 6 3.74 3.67 5.47
N PHE A 7 3.26 2.56 4.93
CA PHE A 7 3.12 1.28 5.65
C PHE A 7 3.78 0.16 4.86
N VAL A 8 4.85 -0.39 5.38
CA VAL A 8 5.63 -1.45 4.71
C VAL A 8 5.28 -2.81 5.29
N CYS A 9 4.79 -3.72 4.45
CA CYS A 9 4.42 -5.07 4.83
C CYS A 9 5.59 -6.03 4.69
N TRP A 10 5.78 -6.92 5.66
CA TRP A 10 6.76 -8.00 5.53
C TRP A 10 6.23 -9.16 4.67
N CYS A 11 4.89 -9.32 4.60
CA CYS A 11 4.21 -10.46 4.01
C CYS A 11 4.75 -11.80 4.58
N GLY A 12 4.88 -11.88 5.90
CA GLY A 12 5.64 -12.93 6.57
C GLY A 12 7.11 -12.88 6.13
N SER A 13 7.59 -13.96 5.49
CA SER A 13 8.92 -14.03 4.90
C SER A 13 8.97 -13.66 3.42
N ASN A 14 7.82 -13.54 2.73
CA ASN A 14 7.79 -13.34 1.26
C ASN A 14 8.45 -12.05 0.80
N ILE A 15 8.38 -10.98 1.60
CA ILE A 15 9.07 -9.72 1.32
C ILE A 15 10.32 -9.63 2.20
N ALA A 16 10.18 -9.83 3.50
CA ALA A 16 11.25 -9.59 4.47
C ALA A 16 12.47 -10.51 4.31
N ALA A 17 12.33 -11.67 3.66
CA ALA A 17 13.47 -12.53 3.37
C ALA A 17 14.47 -11.90 2.38
N THR A 18 13.98 -11.06 1.46
CA THR A 18 14.79 -10.50 0.37
C THR A 18 14.92 -8.97 0.49
N VAL A 19 13.93 -8.30 1.06
CA VAL A 19 13.89 -6.84 1.23
C VAL A 19 14.13 -6.48 2.70
N ASP A 20 14.99 -5.50 2.95
CA ASP A 20 15.12 -4.91 4.29
C ASP A 20 13.96 -3.93 4.51
N VAL A 21 12.87 -4.45 5.04
CA VAL A 21 11.62 -3.69 5.24
C VAL A 21 11.76 -2.54 6.23
N LYS A 22 12.72 -2.64 7.17
CA LYS A 22 13.03 -1.54 8.11
C LYS A 22 13.73 -0.40 7.39
N ALA A 23 14.76 -0.72 6.61
CA ALA A 23 15.45 0.27 5.79
C ALA A 23 14.50 0.95 4.79
N VAL A 24 13.58 0.19 4.17
CA VAL A 24 12.54 0.75 3.29
C VAL A 24 11.66 1.74 4.04
N SER A 25 11.11 1.35 5.21
CA SER A 25 10.24 2.24 5.98
C SER A 25 10.96 3.49 6.48
N GLU A 26 12.22 3.37 6.86
CA GLU A 26 13.06 4.50 7.28
C GLU A 26 13.33 5.45 6.11
N ALA A 27 13.80 4.93 4.98
CA ALA A 27 14.09 5.74 3.80
C ALA A 27 12.85 6.49 3.29
N LEU A 28 11.71 5.82 3.21
CA LEU A 28 10.45 6.43 2.77
C LEU A 28 9.89 7.42 3.79
N GLY A 29 10.22 7.26 5.08
CA GLY A 29 9.85 8.20 6.14
C GLY A 29 10.47 9.59 5.98
N HIS A 30 11.57 9.71 5.25
CA HIS A 30 12.24 10.98 4.96
C HIS A 30 11.76 11.66 3.65
N GLU A 31 10.86 11.04 2.90
CA GLU A 31 10.36 11.61 1.65
C GLU A 31 9.46 12.84 1.91
N PRO A 32 9.52 13.86 1.04
CA PRO A 32 8.70 15.05 1.20
C PRO A 32 7.20 14.75 1.30
N GLY A 33 6.54 15.30 2.32
CA GLY A 33 5.11 15.10 2.58
C GLY A 33 4.79 13.85 3.38
N VAL A 34 5.74 12.96 3.64
CA VAL A 34 5.58 11.82 4.56
C VAL A 34 5.74 12.32 6.00
N VAL A 35 4.74 12.06 6.83
CA VAL A 35 4.72 12.45 8.25
C VAL A 35 4.70 11.26 9.19
N PHE A 36 4.47 10.07 8.66
CA PHE A 36 4.49 8.81 9.39
C PHE A 36 4.94 7.67 8.50
N SER A 37 5.83 6.83 8.98
CA SER A 37 6.25 5.61 8.30
C SER A 37 6.46 4.49 9.29
N THR A 38 5.98 3.30 8.97
CA THR A 38 6.15 2.11 9.80
C THR A 38 6.19 0.85 8.95
N ASN A 39 6.58 -0.25 9.59
CA ASN A 39 6.51 -1.57 8.97
C ASN A 39 5.85 -2.57 9.91
N TYR A 40 5.20 -3.58 9.37
CA TYR A 40 4.52 -4.61 10.14
C TYR A 40 4.45 -5.93 9.38
N GLN A 41 4.38 -7.03 10.11
CA GLN A 41 4.46 -8.38 9.55
C GLN A 41 3.33 -8.70 8.55
N TYR A 42 2.11 -8.27 8.84
CA TYR A 42 0.91 -8.51 8.01
C TYR A 42 0.00 -7.29 8.01
N MET A 43 0.27 -6.30 7.15
CA MET A 43 -0.55 -5.08 7.04
C MET A 43 -2.01 -5.37 6.68
N CYS A 44 -2.28 -6.47 5.96
CA CYS A 44 -3.63 -6.90 5.58
C CYS A 44 -4.41 -7.56 6.73
N SER A 45 -3.75 -7.94 7.83
CA SER A 45 -4.41 -8.49 9.02
C SER A 45 -5.20 -7.41 9.76
N GLU A 46 -6.10 -7.82 10.66
CA GLU A 46 -6.86 -6.90 11.51
C GLU A 46 -5.93 -5.96 12.31
N ALA A 47 -4.86 -6.50 12.90
CA ALA A 47 -3.87 -5.71 13.63
C ALA A 47 -3.17 -4.69 12.72
N GLY A 48 -2.75 -5.09 11.51
CA GLY A 48 -2.16 -4.19 10.54
C GLY A 48 -3.12 -3.10 10.07
N GLN A 49 -4.38 -3.44 9.82
CA GLN A 49 -5.42 -2.47 9.47
C GLN A 49 -5.69 -1.49 10.61
N ASN A 50 -5.61 -1.92 11.87
CA ASN A 50 -5.74 -1.02 13.01
C ASN A 50 -4.59 -0.03 13.09
N ILE A 51 -3.35 -0.46 12.86
CA ILE A 51 -2.19 0.45 12.76
C ILE A 51 -2.45 1.55 11.72
N ILE A 52 -3.00 1.20 10.54
CA ILE A 52 -3.31 2.18 9.49
C ILE A 52 -4.40 3.16 9.96
N LYS A 53 -5.49 2.65 10.55
CA LYS A 53 -6.61 3.47 11.03
C LYS A 53 -6.19 4.44 12.13
N ASP A 54 -5.38 3.98 13.06
CA ASP A 54 -4.90 4.78 14.20
C ASP A 54 -3.96 5.87 13.70
N ALA A 55 -3.02 5.54 12.81
CA ALA A 55 -2.12 6.50 12.21
C ALA A 55 -2.86 7.58 11.39
N ILE A 56 -3.92 7.23 10.64
CA ILE A 56 -4.74 8.21 9.90
C ILE A 56 -5.31 9.26 10.87
N LYS A 57 -5.83 8.82 12.02
CA LYS A 57 -6.44 9.72 13.02
C LYS A 57 -5.39 10.52 13.78
N GLU A 58 -4.35 9.85 14.29
CA GLU A 58 -3.32 10.46 15.14
C GLU A 58 -2.48 11.49 14.36
N HIS A 59 -2.09 11.14 13.14
CA HIS A 59 -1.25 12.00 12.31
C HIS A 59 -2.05 12.85 11.31
N HIS A 60 -3.38 12.82 11.32
CA HIS A 60 -4.25 13.55 10.38
C HIS A 60 -3.82 13.33 8.93
N LEU A 61 -3.66 12.07 8.54
CA LEU A 61 -3.16 11.72 7.21
C LEU A 61 -4.16 12.12 6.13
N THR A 62 -3.65 12.66 5.03
CA THR A 62 -4.43 13.01 3.83
C THR A 62 -4.17 12.05 2.66
N GLY A 63 -3.19 11.16 2.78
CA GLY A 63 -2.85 10.13 1.82
C GLY A 63 -2.16 8.95 2.49
N VAL A 64 -2.32 7.78 1.92
CA VAL A 64 -1.74 6.52 2.43
C VAL A 64 -1.03 5.78 1.30
N VAL A 65 0.17 5.31 1.58
CA VAL A 65 0.94 4.41 0.71
C VAL A 65 1.20 3.10 1.44
N ILE A 66 0.86 1.99 0.81
CA ILE A 66 1.11 0.65 1.34
C ILE A 66 2.09 -0.07 0.42
N CYS A 67 3.28 -0.33 0.92
CA CYS A 67 4.28 -1.15 0.24
C CYS A 67 4.07 -2.61 0.62
N SER A 68 3.47 -3.41 -0.26
CA SER A 68 3.07 -4.79 0.05
C SER A 68 3.05 -5.70 -1.18
N CYS A 69 2.26 -6.75 -1.15
CA CYS A 69 1.94 -7.59 -2.30
C CYS A 69 1.14 -6.84 -3.37
N SER A 70 0.88 -7.52 -4.51
CA SER A 70 0.09 -6.97 -5.61
C SER A 70 -1.22 -6.33 -5.14
N PRO A 71 -1.59 -5.15 -5.67
CA PRO A 71 -2.90 -4.53 -5.42
C PRO A 71 -4.08 -5.47 -5.64
N ARG A 72 -3.96 -6.41 -6.58
CA ARG A 72 -5.01 -7.42 -6.85
C ARG A 72 -5.37 -8.27 -5.63
N MET A 73 -4.47 -8.39 -4.66
CA MET A 73 -4.71 -9.20 -3.46
C MET A 73 -5.56 -8.45 -2.43
N HIS A 74 -5.15 -7.26 -2.03
CA HIS A 74 -5.70 -6.61 -0.84
C HIS A 74 -6.03 -5.12 -1.02
N GLU A 75 -5.98 -4.56 -2.22
CA GLU A 75 -6.33 -3.16 -2.44
C GLU A 75 -7.73 -2.83 -1.94
N ALA A 76 -8.71 -3.69 -2.22
CA ALA A 76 -10.08 -3.51 -1.76
C ALA A 76 -10.18 -3.51 -0.20
N THR A 77 -9.37 -4.33 0.47
CA THR A 77 -9.27 -4.36 1.93
C THR A 77 -8.71 -3.03 2.45
N PHE A 78 -7.61 -2.55 1.87
CA PHE A 78 -6.99 -1.30 2.29
C PHE A 78 -7.87 -0.07 2.00
N ARG A 79 -8.59 -0.05 0.88
CA ARG A 79 -9.55 1.02 0.57
C ARG A 79 -10.68 1.08 1.60
N LYS A 80 -11.21 -0.08 2.01
CA LYS A 80 -12.19 -0.16 3.11
C LYS A 80 -11.60 0.30 4.44
N THR A 81 -10.35 -0.07 4.72
CA THR A 81 -9.64 0.30 5.96
C THR A 81 -9.47 1.82 6.08
N VAL A 82 -8.99 2.48 5.03
CA VAL A 82 -8.80 3.94 5.04
C VAL A 82 -10.14 4.68 5.09
N ALA A 83 -11.16 4.19 4.38
CA ALA A 83 -12.51 4.74 4.43
C ALA A 83 -13.12 4.64 5.83
N ALA A 84 -12.93 3.52 6.52
CA ALA A 84 -13.39 3.33 7.91
C ALA A 84 -12.70 4.28 8.90
N ALA A 85 -11.53 4.80 8.58
CA ALA A 85 -10.83 5.81 9.36
C ALA A 85 -11.20 7.27 8.97
N GLY A 86 -12.08 7.45 7.97
CA GLY A 86 -12.54 8.77 7.50
C GLY A 86 -11.70 9.36 6.36
N LEU A 87 -10.73 8.63 5.82
CA LEU A 87 -9.97 9.06 4.66
C LEU A 87 -10.67 8.59 3.37
N ASN A 88 -10.73 9.46 2.36
CA ASN A 88 -11.26 9.08 1.05
C ASN A 88 -10.51 7.88 0.47
N SER A 89 -11.22 6.84 0.00
CA SER A 89 -10.64 5.59 -0.46
C SER A 89 -9.73 5.72 -1.69
N TYR A 90 -9.84 6.82 -2.45
CA TYR A 90 -8.96 7.11 -3.58
C TYR A 90 -7.65 7.80 -3.19
N MET A 91 -7.51 8.21 -1.94
CA MET A 91 -6.26 8.74 -1.38
C MET A 91 -5.35 7.63 -0.85
N LEU A 92 -5.38 6.47 -1.50
CA LEU A 92 -4.58 5.28 -1.21
C LEU A 92 -3.84 4.84 -2.46
N GLU A 93 -2.54 4.55 -2.33
CA GLU A 93 -1.74 3.85 -3.34
C GLU A 93 -1.07 2.61 -2.76
N VAL A 94 -0.91 1.59 -3.60
CA VAL A 94 -0.22 0.34 -3.23
C VAL A 94 0.99 0.15 -4.12
N ALA A 95 2.18 0.13 -3.51
CA ALA A 95 3.43 -0.24 -4.17
C ALA A 95 3.64 -1.76 -4.08
N ASN A 96 3.72 -2.43 -5.23
CA ASN A 96 3.96 -3.87 -5.27
C ASN A 96 5.46 -4.18 -5.07
N ILE A 97 5.84 -4.46 -3.83
CA ILE A 97 7.21 -4.81 -3.46
C ILE A 97 7.41 -6.33 -3.27
N ARG A 98 6.42 -7.15 -3.60
CA ARG A 98 6.50 -8.61 -3.59
C ARG A 98 6.71 -9.17 -5.00
N GLU A 99 5.68 -9.21 -5.83
CA GLU A 99 5.73 -9.80 -7.16
C GLU A 99 6.66 -9.05 -8.10
N GLN A 100 6.75 -7.72 -7.97
CA GLN A 100 7.61 -6.87 -8.80
C GLN A 100 8.98 -6.59 -8.17
N CYS A 101 9.27 -7.12 -6.99
CA CYS A 101 10.52 -6.85 -6.28
C CYS A 101 11.08 -8.09 -5.59
N SER A 102 10.57 -8.49 -4.43
CA SER A 102 11.17 -9.54 -3.60
C SER A 102 11.20 -10.91 -4.29
N TRP A 103 10.24 -11.23 -5.14
CA TRP A 103 10.20 -12.53 -5.84
C TRP A 103 11.13 -12.61 -7.04
N ILE A 104 11.56 -11.50 -7.60
CA ILE A 104 12.40 -11.47 -8.82
C ILE A 104 13.85 -11.06 -8.54
N HIS A 105 14.16 -10.58 -7.34
CA HIS A 105 15.52 -10.27 -6.92
C HIS A 105 16.02 -11.34 -5.94
N LYS A 106 17.32 -11.64 -6.03
CA LYS A 106 18.02 -12.53 -5.09
C LYS A 106 18.93 -11.77 -4.15
N ASP A 107 19.47 -10.65 -4.60
CA ASP A 107 20.31 -9.77 -3.80
C ASP A 107 19.47 -8.84 -2.94
N LYS A 108 19.77 -8.80 -1.65
CA LYS A 108 18.98 -8.04 -0.66
C LYS A 108 19.14 -6.53 -0.82
N ALA A 109 20.34 -6.08 -1.20
CA ALA A 109 20.61 -4.65 -1.38
C ALA A 109 19.85 -4.12 -2.60
N GLU A 110 19.95 -4.82 -3.74
CA GLU A 110 19.21 -4.47 -4.96
C GLU A 110 17.69 -4.49 -4.75
N ALA A 111 17.18 -5.52 -4.08
CA ALA A 111 15.75 -5.64 -3.78
C ALA A 111 15.28 -4.50 -2.86
N THR A 112 16.08 -4.15 -1.86
CA THR A 112 15.75 -3.05 -0.93
C THR A 112 15.74 -1.70 -1.66
N GLU A 113 16.74 -1.42 -2.48
CA GLU A 113 16.79 -0.21 -3.29
C GLU A 113 15.59 -0.10 -4.23
N LYS A 114 15.25 -1.19 -4.93
CA LYS A 114 14.07 -1.22 -5.80
C LYS A 114 12.77 -1.02 -5.03
N ALA A 115 12.63 -1.61 -3.85
CA ALA A 115 11.44 -1.41 -3.01
C ALA A 115 11.29 0.06 -2.60
N ILE A 116 12.39 0.75 -2.29
CA ILE A 116 12.40 2.19 -2.01
C ILE A 116 11.95 2.99 -3.24
N ILE A 117 12.46 2.67 -4.43
CA ILE A 117 12.08 3.35 -5.69
C ILE A 117 10.57 3.16 -5.96
N LEU A 118 10.04 1.94 -5.80
CA LEU A 118 8.61 1.67 -5.97
C LEU A 118 7.75 2.42 -4.95
N GLY A 119 8.22 2.51 -3.70
CA GLY A 119 7.57 3.30 -2.66
C GLY A 119 7.55 4.79 -2.98
N ARG A 120 8.67 5.35 -3.44
CA ARG A 120 8.77 6.75 -3.91
C ARG A 120 7.79 7.05 -5.04
N ALA A 121 7.69 6.14 -6.02
CA ALA A 121 6.74 6.29 -7.12
C ALA A 121 5.29 6.32 -6.62
N ALA A 122 4.94 5.48 -5.64
CA ALA A 122 3.61 5.47 -5.03
C ALA A 122 3.36 6.73 -4.18
N ILE A 123 4.37 7.26 -3.48
CA ILE A 123 4.29 8.54 -2.76
C ILE A 123 4.02 9.67 -3.76
N ALA A 124 4.80 9.77 -4.83
CA ALA A 124 4.60 10.79 -5.85
C ALA A 124 3.21 10.69 -6.49
N LYS A 125 2.72 9.46 -6.71
CA LYS A 125 1.37 9.25 -7.26
C LYS A 125 0.29 9.69 -6.30
N VAL A 126 0.31 9.30 -5.03
CA VAL A 126 -0.72 9.70 -4.05
C VAL A 126 -0.75 11.21 -3.84
N GLN A 127 0.38 11.90 -4.02
CA GLN A 127 0.45 13.36 -3.98
C GLN A 127 -0.35 14.04 -5.10
N LEU A 128 -0.54 13.35 -6.22
CA LEU A 128 -1.29 13.84 -7.37
C LEU A 128 -2.75 13.36 -7.37
N ASN A 129 -3.11 12.45 -6.48
CA ASN A 129 -4.47 11.95 -6.39
C ASN A 129 -5.43 13.02 -5.88
N ALA A 130 -6.69 12.92 -6.33
CA ALA A 130 -7.79 13.72 -5.83
C ALA A 130 -8.83 12.83 -5.14
N PRO A 131 -9.53 13.33 -4.12
CA PRO A 131 -10.63 12.59 -3.49
C PRO A 131 -11.79 12.48 -4.49
N LEU A 132 -11.98 11.28 -5.02
CA LEU A 132 -13.03 10.98 -5.98
C LEU A 132 -14.25 10.40 -5.27
N THR A 133 -15.41 10.52 -5.94
CA THR A 133 -16.64 9.83 -5.55
C THR A 133 -16.91 8.71 -6.53
N ALA A 134 -17.14 7.49 -6.01
CA ALA A 134 -17.47 6.36 -6.86
C ALA A 134 -18.80 6.59 -7.58
N GLY A 135 -18.80 6.40 -8.91
CA GLY A 135 -20.02 6.39 -9.71
C GLY A 135 -20.73 5.03 -9.60
N GLU A 136 -22.01 5.01 -9.96
CA GLU A 136 -22.79 3.80 -10.07
C GLU A 136 -23.08 3.52 -11.56
N SER A 137 -23.01 2.23 -11.94
CA SER A 137 -23.38 1.78 -13.27
C SER A 137 -24.28 0.55 -13.17
N PRO A 138 -25.39 0.48 -13.92
CA PRO A 138 -26.25 -0.69 -13.94
C PRO A 138 -25.49 -1.91 -14.48
N VAL A 139 -25.62 -3.03 -13.79
CA VAL A 139 -24.98 -4.28 -14.17
C VAL A 139 -26.05 -5.29 -14.59
N THR A 140 -25.95 -5.84 -15.80
CA THR A 140 -26.75 -6.99 -16.19
C THR A 140 -26.22 -8.23 -15.50
N LYS A 141 -27.01 -8.80 -14.56
CA LYS A 141 -26.65 -10.00 -13.80
C LYS A 141 -26.74 -11.27 -14.69
N ARG A 142 -25.84 -11.37 -15.65
CA ARG A 142 -25.66 -12.53 -16.53
C ARG A 142 -24.21 -12.93 -16.59
N ALA A 143 -23.95 -14.22 -16.71
CA ALA A 143 -22.59 -14.76 -16.89
C ALA A 143 -22.50 -15.42 -18.26
N LEU A 144 -21.41 -15.18 -18.96
CA LEU A 144 -21.01 -15.92 -20.17
C LEU A 144 -19.81 -16.79 -19.79
N VAL A 145 -19.93 -18.09 -19.96
CA VAL A 145 -18.84 -19.04 -19.79
C VAL A 145 -18.32 -19.45 -21.14
N ILE A 146 -17.07 -19.20 -21.43
CA ILE A 146 -16.39 -19.61 -22.67
C ILE A 146 -15.29 -20.60 -22.26
N GLY A 147 -15.37 -21.83 -22.72
CA GLY A 147 -14.55 -22.92 -22.25
C GLY A 147 -15.09 -23.54 -20.97
N GLY A 148 -14.29 -24.23 -20.24
CA GLY A 148 -14.70 -24.88 -18.97
C GLY A 148 -14.60 -26.40 -19.05
N GLY A 149 -13.68 -26.88 -19.88
CA GLY A 149 -13.31 -28.30 -19.94
C GLY A 149 -12.57 -28.76 -18.68
#